data_9e6ebddb51113249620031cfc09bc3ad
#
_entry.id   9e6ebddb51113249620031cfc09bc3ad
#
_cell.length_a   1.000
_cell.length_b   1.000
_cell.length_c   1.000
_cell.angle_alpha   90.00
_cell.angle_beta   90.00
_cell.angle_gamma   90.00
#
_symmetry.space_group_name_H-M   'P 1'
#
loop_
_entity.id
_entity.type
_entity.pdbx_description
1 polymer ?
#
loop_
_entity_poly.entity_id
_entity_poly.type
_entity_poly.pdbx_seq_one_letter_code
_entity_poly.pdbx_strand_id
1 'polypeptide(L)'
;MIGIPSTNGRILAISAAVFLAAGPAVAAEGAPSIDGRHLGLAWVLPFVGMLLSIALLPLLTPVFWHHHYGKVSAAWAAAVVVPFAATFGLPTTTYEILHLLLLDYVPFIVLLLALFTVTGGIHIRGNFHGSPSMNTALLAIGTVLAGWMGTTGASMLLIRPMIRANDDRKHKIHVFVFFIFLVSNVGGALTPLGDPPLFLGFLKGVSFFWTTTHLFGEMLVCAIVLLAVFFAIDSYWYRKEGHLKRDPTPESPIRIEGGANIILLMAVVGVVLMSGTWKPGVQFTIFHVPLELQNVLRDFALVAICALSLKLTPRQIRTDNVFGWGPMLEVAKLFAGIFITIAPAIAILKSGKDGAMAPLVALVTNPDGQPNDIWYFWLTGILSSFLDNAPTYLVFFNLAGGDAGLLMGTLASTLAAISCGAVFMGANTYIGNAPNFMVKAVVEDAGIRMPSFFGYMAWSCVILVPLFVLLTFLFFR
;
A
#
# COMPACT_ATOMS: atom_id res chain seq x y z
N MET A 1 16.46 12.54 28.93
CA MET A 1 16.18 13.75 28.14
C MET A 1 16.70 13.51 26.74
N ILE A 2 15.85 13.04 25.83
CA ILE A 2 16.22 12.92 24.43
C ILE A 2 15.65 14.16 23.76
N GLY A 3 16.55 15.09 23.40
CA GLY A 3 16.21 16.33 22.74
C GLY A 3 15.59 16.05 21.37
N ILE A 4 14.40 16.59 21.13
CA ILE A 4 13.75 16.63 19.81
C ILE A 4 14.58 17.62 18.98
N PRO A 5 15.21 17.20 17.87
CA PRO A 5 15.90 18.17 17.02
C PRO A 5 14.87 19.13 16.41
N SER A 6 15.26 20.40 16.28
CA SER A 6 14.48 21.52 15.73
C SER A 6 14.12 21.39 14.23
N THR A 7 13.99 20.19 13.72
CA THR A 7 13.64 19.85 12.33
C THR A 7 12.19 20.20 12.00
N ASN A 8 11.29 20.24 13.01
CA ASN A 8 9.87 20.51 12.80
C ASN A 8 9.58 21.95 12.29
N GLY A 9 10.42 22.93 12.68
CA GLY A 9 10.27 24.30 12.20
C GLY A 9 10.71 24.48 10.74
N ARG A 10 11.67 23.68 10.26
CA ARG A 10 12.17 23.78 8.88
C ARG A 10 11.21 23.15 7.87
N ILE A 11 10.53 22.05 8.23
CA ILE A 11 9.53 21.41 7.37
C ILE A 11 8.30 22.30 7.20
N LEU A 12 7.81 22.91 8.29
CA LEU A 12 6.71 23.89 8.25
C LEU A 12 7.09 25.16 7.46
N ALA A 13 8.33 25.62 7.58
CA ALA A 13 8.81 26.81 6.85
C ALA A 13 8.98 26.53 5.35
N ILE A 14 9.42 25.33 4.96
CA ILE A 14 9.55 24.93 3.55
C ILE A 14 8.15 24.79 2.94
N SER A 15 7.19 24.19 3.65
CA SER A 15 5.79 24.08 3.20
C SER A 15 5.14 25.46 3.03
N ALA A 16 5.37 26.39 3.96
CA ALA A 16 4.85 27.75 3.87
C ALA A 16 5.52 28.56 2.75
N ALA A 17 6.82 28.40 2.51
CA ALA A 17 7.55 29.10 1.46
C ALA A 17 7.12 28.65 0.05
N VAL A 18 6.79 27.36 -0.13
CA VAL A 18 6.25 26.81 -1.37
C VAL A 18 4.87 27.41 -1.68
N PHE A 19 4.07 27.67 -0.64
CA PHE A 19 2.73 28.28 -0.80
C PHE A 19 2.76 29.76 -1.13
N LEU A 20 3.74 30.51 -0.63
CA LEU A 20 3.90 31.95 -0.91
C LEU A 20 4.38 32.23 -2.35
N ALA A 21 4.88 31.21 -3.05
CA ALA A 21 5.33 31.30 -4.45
C ALA A 21 4.20 30.99 -5.47
N ALA A 22 2.98 30.65 -5.01
CA ALA A 22 1.84 30.33 -5.88
C ALA A 22 1.22 31.60 -6.47
N GLY A 23 1.35 31.79 -7.78
CA GLY A 23 0.61 32.82 -8.53
C GLY A 23 -0.82 32.37 -8.88
N PRO A 24 -1.73 33.30 -9.25
CA PRO A 24 -3.05 32.93 -9.76
C PRO A 24 -2.94 32.07 -11.02
N ALA A 25 -3.82 31.07 -11.14
CA ALA A 25 -3.81 30.12 -12.24
C ALA A 25 -4.02 30.81 -13.59
N VAL A 26 -2.99 30.86 -14.39
CA VAL A 26 -3.10 30.99 -15.84
C VAL A 26 -3.14 29.58 -16.39
N ALA A 27 -4.10 29.27 -17.26
CA ALA A 27 -4.27 27.97 -17.89
C ALA A 27 -2.93 27.41 -18.36
N ALA A 28 -2.65 26.13 -18.06
CA ALA A 28 -1.41 25.44 -18.39
C ALA A 28 -1.30 25.14 -19.91
N GLU A 29 -1.45 26.16 -20.74
CA GLU A 29 -1.10 26.08 -22.15
C GLU A 29 0.43 26.13 -22.26
N GLY A 30 1.03 24.96 -22.62
CA GLY A 30 2.46 24.85 -22.87
C GLY A 30 3.30 24.16 -21.80
N ALA A 31 2.72 23.34 -20.90
CA ALA A 31 3.51 22.53 -20.00
C ALA A 31 4.42 21.56 -20.83
N PRO A 32 5.74 21.54 -20.56
CA PRO A 32 6.65 20.69 -21.32
C PRO A 32 6.44 19.22 -20.92
N SER A 33 5.66 18.47 -21.71
CA SER A 33 5.43 17.04 -21.49
C SER A 33 6.37 16.19 -22.35
N ILE A 34 6.73 15.01 -21.85
CA ILE A 34 7.58 14.06 -22.57
C ILE A 34 6.70 13.12 -23.39
N ASP A 35 7.00 13.04 -24.70
CA ASP A 35 6.39 12.07 -25.59
C ASP A 35 7.09 10.70 -25.43
N GLY A 36 6.38 9.75 -24.85
CA GLY A 36 6.89 8.40 -24.59
C GLY A 36 7.23 7.60 -25.86
N ARG A 37 6.73 8.00 -27.04
CA ARG A 37 7.08 7.35 -28.32
C ARG A 37 8.56 7.48 -28.67
N HIS A 38 9.21 8.51 -28.16
CA HIS A 38 10.64 8.76 -28.38
C HIS A 38 11.54 8.14 -27.31
N LEU A 39 10.94 7.48 -26.28
CA LEU A 39 11.68 6.83 -25.20
C LEU A 39 11.93 5.36 -25.54
N GLY A 40 13.20 4.93 -25.56
CA GLY A 40 13.56 3.51 -25.68
C GLY A 40 13.47 2.76 -24.36
N LEU A 41 13.50 1.43 -24.39
CA LEU A 41 13.44 0.56 -23.20
C LEU A 41 14.56 0.82 -22.17
N ALA A 42 15.69 1.40 -22.58
CA ALA A 42 16.77 1.74 -21.66
C ALA A 42 16.32 2.70 -20.53
N TRP A 43 15.32 3.54 -20.79
CA TRP A 43 14.75 4.46 -19.79
C TRP A 43 13.96 3.76 -18.69
N VAL A 44 13.56 2.50 -18.90
CA VAL A 44 12.86 1.67 -17.91
C VAL A 44 13.84 0.99 -16.94
N LEU A 45 15.12 0.84 -17.34
CA LEU A 45 16.13 0.12 -16.53
C LEU A 45 16.29 0.65 -15.10
N PRO A 46 16.33 1.98 -14.83
CA PRO A 46 16.41 2.47 -13.47
C PRO A 46 15.21 2.08 -12.61
N PHE A 47 14.01 2.06 -13.17
CA PHE A 47 12.80 1.62 -12.46
C PHE A 47 12.87 0.12 -12.14
N VAL A 48 13.22 -0.73 -13.11
CA VAL A 48 13.44 -2.16 -12.89
C VAL A 48 14.54 -2.40 -11.86
N GLY A 49 15.65 -1.67 -11.95
CA GLY A 49 16.76 -1.74 -11.00
C GLY A 49 16.33 -1.33 -9.57
N MET A 50 15.51 -0.31 -9.43
CA MET A 50 14.93 0.11 -8.15
C MET A 50 14.06 -1.00 -7.55
N LEU A 51 13.14 -1.56 -8.33
CA LEU A 51 12.25 -2.64 -7.89
C LEU A 51 13.03 -3.91 -7.52
N LEU A 52 13.99 -4.32 -8.35
CA LEU A 52 14.85 -5.47 -8.04
C LEU A 52 15.72 -5.23 -6.81
N SER A 53 16.17 -4.00 -6.57
CA SER A 53 16.90 -3.67 -5.35
C SER A 53 16.05 -3.84 -4.10
N ILE A 54 14.78 -3.41 -4.13
CA ILE A 54 13.82 -3.58 -3.03
C ILE A 54 13.52 -5.08 -2.80
N ALA A 55 13.37 -5.85 -3.87
CA ALA A 55 13.03 -7.27 -3.79
C ALA A 55 14.20 -8.16 -3.33
N LEU A 56 15.41 -7.91 -3.82
CA LEU A 56 16.52 -8.82 -3.66
C LEU A 56 17.49 -8.43 -2.55
N LEU A 57 17.82 -7.14 -2.37
CA LEU A 57 18.84 -6.72 -1.41
C LEU A 57 18.47 -7.02 0.05
N PRO A 58 17.22 -6.89 0.52
CA PRO A 58 16.84 -7.33 1.86
C PRO A 58 17.07 -8.82 2.11
N LEU A 59 16.94 -9.64 1.06
CA LEU A 59 17.10 -11.09 1.14
C LEU A 59 18.59 -11.51 1.04
N LEU A 60 19.34 -10.88 0.14
CA LEU A 60 20.71 -11.27 -0.16
C LEU A 60 21.74 -10.59 0.74
N THR A 61 21.51 -9.33 1.09
CA THR A 61 22.44 -8.47 1.84
C THR A 61 21.68 -7.60 2.86
N PRO A 62 21.00 -8.19 3.86
CA PRO A 62 20.12 -7.46 4.78
C PRO A 62 20.81 -6.33 5.54
N VAL A 63 22.06 -6.55 5.99
CA VAL A 63 22.84 -5.53 6.72
C VAL A 63 23.16 -4.33 5.83
N PHE A 64 23.59 -4.57 4.59
CA PHE A 64 23.85 -3.52 3.62
C PHE A 64 22.56 -2.74 3.33
N TRP A 65 21.46 -3.44 3.05
CA TRP A 65 20.17 -2.82 2.77
C TRP A 65 19.72 -1.92 3.90
N HIS A 66 19.69 -2.43 5.13
CA HIS A 66 19.23 -1.67 6.29
C HIS A 66 19.97 -0.33 6.47
N HIS A 67 21.27 -0.27 6.15
CA HIS A 67 22.06 0.96 6.28
C HIS A 67 22.06 1.86 5.03
N HIS A 68 21.72 1.32 3.85
CA HIS A 68 21.95 2.01 2.58
C HIS A 68 20.74 2.12 1.66
N TYR A 69 19.56 1.60 2.02
CA TYR A 69 18.36 1.63 1.16
C TYR A 69 18.07 3.03 0.60
N GLY A 70 18.18 4.09 1.41
CA GLY A 70 17.97 5.46 0.97
C GLY A 70 19.02 5.94 -0.04
N LYS A 71 20.28 5.47 0.05
CA LYS A 71 21.33 5.80 -0.94
C LYS A 71 21.10 5.06 -2.25
N VAL A 72 20.67 3.80 -2.19
CA VAL A 72 20.31 2.99 -3.37
C VAL A 72 19.13 3.65 -4.10
N SER A 73 18.09 4.05 -3.35
CA SER A 73 16.94 4.78 -3.89
C SER A 73 17.37 6.09 -4.57
N ALA A 74 18.22 6.88 -3.93
CA ALA A 74 18.74 8.13 -4.49
C ALA A 74 19.61 7.90 -5.74
N ALA A 75 20.39 6.83 -5.77
CA ALA A 75 21.23 6.49 -6.94
C ALA A 75 20.37 6.14 -8.16
N TRP A 76 19.31 5.33 -7.99
CA TRP A 76 18.38 5.03 -9.07
C TRP A 76 17.59 6.26 -9.52
N ALA A 77 17.15 7.11 -8.60
CA ALA A 77 16.51 8.37 -8.94
C ALA A 77 17.46 9.27 -9.76
N ALA A 78 18.73 9.40 -9.36
CA ALA A 78 19.74 10.15 -10.10
C ALA A 78 20.01 9.55 -11.50
N ALA A 79 19.95 8.23 -11.64
CA ALA A 79 20.08 7.53 -12.92
C ALA A 79 18.96 7.87 -13.93
N VAL A 80 17.83 8.41 -13.47
CA VAL A 80 16.79 8.99 -14.32
C VAL A 80 16.99 10.49 -14.48
N VAL A 81 17.08 11.23 -13.37
CA VAL A 81 17.08 12.69 -13.36
C VAL A 81 18.23 13.29 -14.17
N VAL A 82 19.44 12.72 -14.04
CA VAL A 82 20.62 13.27 -14.71
C VAL A 82 20.54 13.10 -16.26
N PRO A 83 20.25 11.90 -16.80
CA PRO A 83 20.06 11.76 -18.24
C PRO A 83 18.83 12.54 -18.77
N PHE A 84 17.75 12.64 -18.00
CA PHE A 84 16.57 13.42 -18.35
C PHE A 84 16.92 14.91 -18.54
N ALA A 85 17.65 15.49 -17.58
CA ALA A 85 18.08 16.87 -17.65
C ALA A 85 19.02 17.13 -18.83
N ALA A 86 19.88 16.17 -19.14
CA ALA A 86 20.80 16.26 -20.29
C ALA A 86 20.07 16.15 -21.65
N THR A 87 19.01 15.32 -21.73
CA THR A 87 18.30 15.03 -22.99
C THR A 87 17.14 16.01 -23.25
N PHE A 88 16.34 16.32 -22.24
CA PHE A 88 15.11 17.12 -22.38
C PHE A 88 15.23 18.53 -21.77
N GLY A 89 16.37 18.85 -21.17
CA GLY A 89 16.61 20.13 -20.50
C GLY A 89 16.02 20.20 -19.09
N LEU A 90 16.55 21.16 -18.31
CA LEU A 90 16.17 21.37 -16.91
C LEU A 90 14.68 21.73 -16.72
N PRO A 91 14.05 22.60 -17.54
CA PRO A 91 12.65 22.97 -17.35
C PRO A 91 11.70 21.77 -17.43
N THR A 92 11.85 20.93 -18.47
CA THR A 92 11.04 19.73 -18.66
C THR A 92 11.24 18.71 -17.54
N THR A 93 12.50 18.48 -17.17
CA THR A 93 12.84 17.57 -16.06
C THR A 93 12.26 18.03 -14.73
N THR A 94 12.37 19.34 -14.44
CA THR A 94 11.82 19.92 -13.21
C THR A 94 10.29 19.79 -13.18
N TYR A 95 9.63 20.07 -14.29
CA TYR A 95 8.17 19.93 -14.40
C TYR A 95 7.74 18.50 -14.12
N GLU A 96 8.31 17.51 -14.83
CA GLU A 96 7.92 16.08 -14.68
C GLU A 96 8.15 15.58 -13.24
N ILE A 97 9.30 15.92 -12.65
CA ILE A 97 9.61 15.51 -11.27
C ILE A 97 8.67 16.19 -10.27
N LEU A 98 8.44 17.50 -10.40
CA LEU A 98 7.53 18.23 -9.50
C LEU A 98 6.08 17.74 -9.67
N HIS A 99 5.66 17.43 -10.91
CA HIS A 99 4.34 16.86 -11.18
C HIS A 99 4.13 15.57 -10.39
N LEU A 100 5.06 14.62 -10.48
CA LEU A 100 4.99 13.36 -9.75
C LEU A 100 5.10 13.55 -8.23
N LEU A 101 6.00 14.43 -7.77
CA LEU A 101 6.17 14.66 -6.34
C LEU A 101 4.94 15.33 -5.72
N LEU A 102 4.37 16.33 -6.36
CA LEU A 102 3.28 17.13 -5.79
C LEU A 102 1.92 16.44 -5.94
N LEU A 103 1.67 15.71 -7.03
CA LEU A 103 0.37 15.11 -7.28
C LEU A 103 0.25 13.65 -6.84
N ASP A 104 1.37 12.91 -6.78
CA ASP A 104 1.37 11.50 -6.42
C ASP A 104 2.11 11.24 -5.09
N TYR A 105 3.39 11.57 -5.00
CA TYR A 105 4.23 11.18 -3.87
C TYR A 105 3.84 11.86 -2.55
N VAL A 106 3.70 13.19 -2.53
CA VAL A 106 3.39 13.95 -1.30
C VAL A 106 2.03 13.53 -0.74
N PRO A 107 0.93 13.52 -1.53
CA PRO A 107 -0.36 13.05 -1.04
C PRO A 107 -0.32 11.61 -0.52
N PHE A 108 0.40 10.73 -1.22
CA PHE A 108 0.57 9.34 -0.84
C PHE A 108 1.27 9.19 0.51
N ILE A 109 2.42 9.84 0.69
CA ILE A 109 3.18 9.77 1.95
C ILE A 109 2.44 10.43 3.11
N VAL A 110 1.76 11.54 2.87
CA VAL A 110 0.97 12.24 3.90
C VAL A 110 -0.18 11.37 4.39
N LEU A 111 -0.89 10.66 3.51
CA LEU A 111 -1.92 9.72 3.93
C LEU A 111 -1.35 8.55 4.74
N LEU A 112 -0.29 7.91 4.24
CA LEU A 112 0.34 6.81 4.97
C LEU A 112 0.83 7.26 6.35
N LEU A 113 1.41 8.46 6.43
CA LEU A 113 1.83 9.07 7.69
C LEU A 113 0.65 9.28 8.65
N ALA A 114 -0.49 9.76 8.15
CA ALA A 114 -1.69 9.97 8.94
C ALA A 114 -2.25 8.65 9.48
N LEU A 115 -2.46 7.65 8.61
CA LEU A 115 -2.94 6.33 8.99
C LEU A 115 -1.98 5.65 9.98
N PHE A 116 -0.68 5.65 9.70
CA PHE A 116 0.35 5.07 10.58
C PHE A 116 0.37 5.71 11.96
N THR A 117 0.30 7.04 12.02
CA THR A 117 0.37 7.80 13.28
C THR A 117 -0.88 7.59 14.12
N VAL A 118 -2.06 7.64 13.49
CA VAL A 118 -3.35 7.48 14.17
C VAL A 118 -3.54 6.05 14.65
N THR A 119 -3.28 5.06 13.80
CA THR A 119 -3.44 3.64 14.16
C THR A 119 -2.43 3.20 15.22
N GLY A 120 -1.20 3.72 15.17
CA GLY A 120 -0.19 3.50 16.22
C GLY A 120 -0.55 4.11 17.59
N GLY A 121 -1.58 4.95 17.64
CA GLY A 121 -2.15 5.52 18.86
C GLY A 121 -3.35 4.74 19.45
N ILE A 122 -3.74 3.62 18.82
CA ILE A 122 -4.81 2.73 19.30
C ILE A 122 -4.16 1.47 19.85
N HIS A 123 -4.54 1.02 21.05
CA HIS A 123 -4.00 -0.18 21.67
C HIS A 123 -5.13 -1.06 22.23
N ILE A 124 -5.06 -2.37 21.92
CA ILE A 124 -6.01 -3.36 22.45
C ILE A 124 -5.33 -4.11 23.59
N ARG A 125 -5.80 -3.87 24.81
CA ARG A 125 -5.46 -4.66 25.98
C ARG A 125 -6.47 -5.76 26.22
N GLY A 126 -6.05 -6.82 26.82
CA GLY A 126 -6.86 -7.96 27.18
C GLY A 126 -6.14 -9.25 26.89
N ASN A 127 -6.52 -10.29 27.62
CA ASN A 127 -6.07 -11.64 27.37
C ASN A 127 -7.20 -12.41 26.69
N PHE A 128 -6.87 -13.02 25.55
CA PHE A 128 -7.79 -13.82 24.75
C PHE A 128 -7.27 -15.25 24.69
N HIS A 129 -8.16 -16.21 24.65
CA HIS A 129 -7.78 -17.59 24.31
C HIS A 129 -7.87 -17.82 22.82
N GLY A 130 -6.79 -18.33 22.23
CA GLY A 130 -6.64 -18.68 20.82
C GLY A 130 -7.42 -19.92 20.40
N SER A 131 -8.73 -19.94 20.64
CA SER A 131 -9.61 -20.96 20.10
C SER A 131 -9.83 -20.74 18.60
N PRO A 132 -10.19 -21.78 17.82
CA PRO A 132 -10.45 -21.65 16.40
C PRO A 132 -11.50 -20.58 16.07
N SER A 133 -12.56 -20.49 16.85
CA SER A 133 -13.60 -19.46 16.70
C SER A 133 -13.09 -18.06 16.99
N MET A 134 -12.31 -17.89 18.06
CA MET A 134 -11.73 -16.58 18.42
C MET A 134 -10.71 -16.11 17.38
N ASN A 135 -9.81 -17.00 16.96
CA ASN A 135 -8.82 -16.68 15.92
C ASN A 135 -9.51 -16.30 14.60
N THR A 136 -10.54 -17.05 14.19
CA THR A 136 -11.34 -16.75 13.00
C THR A 136 -12.05 -15.41 13.10
N ALA A 137 -12.63 -15.10 14.26
CA ALA A 137 -13.29 -13.82 14.51
C ALA A 137 -12.31 -12.65 14.45
N LEU A 138 -11.12 -12.80 15.06
CA LEU A 138 -10.08 -11.77 15.01
C LEU A 138 -9.58 -11.54 13.57
N LEU A 139 -9.39 -12.60 12.78
CA LEU A 139 -9.03 -12.49 11.37
C LEU A 139 -10.13 -11.81 10.56
N ALA A 140 -11.40 -12.16 10.78
CA ALA A 140 -12.53 -11.54 10.09
C ALA A 140 -12.65 -10.05 10.44
N ILE A 141 -12.55 -9.69 11.72
CA ILE A 141 -12.54 -8.28 12.18
C ILE A 141 -11.36 -7.53 11.56
N GLY A 142 -10.16 -8.13 11.58
CA GLY A 142 -8.97 -7.54 10.98
C GLY A 142 -9.11 -7.31 9.48
N THR A 143 -9.74 -8.24 8.76
CA THR A 143 -10.02 -8.10 7.32
C THR A 143 -10.93 -6.90 7.04
N VAL A 144 -11.97 -6.71 7.84
CA VAL A 144 -12.87 -5.54 7.69
C VAL A 144 -12.15 -4.24 8.06
N LEU A 145 -11.42 -4.23 9.17
CA LEU A 145 -10.68 -3.04 9.63
C LEU A 145 -9.60 -2.61 8.63
N ALA A 146 -8.93 -3.56 7.97
CA ALA A 146 -7.89 -3.27 6.99
C ALA A 146 -8.39 -2.35 5.87
N GLY A 147 -9.63 -2.52 5.42
CA GLY A 147 -10.24 -1.67 4.39
C GLY A 147 -10.44 -0.20 4.79
N TRP A 148 -10.40 0.14 6.08
CA TRP A 148 -10.70 1.49 6.59
C TRP A 148 -9.50 2.18 7.25
N MET A 149 -8.59 1.42 7.85
CA MET A 149 -7.45 1.97 8.57
C MET A 149 -6.09 1.58 7.94
N GLY A 150 -6.15 0.97 6.79
CA GLY A 150 -4.98 0.46 6.06
C GLY A 150 -4.54 -0.92 6.54
N THR A 151 -4.04 -1.74 5.60
CA THR A 151 -3.50 -3.07 5.89
C THR A 151 -2.37 -3.02 6.92
N THR A 152 -1.47 -2.04 6.84
CA THR A 152 -0.41 -1.81 7.83
C THR A 152 -0.98 -1.46 9.19
N GLY A 153 -1.98 -0.55 9.27
CA GLY A 153 -2.60 -0.12 10.51
C GLY A 153 -3.34 -1.25 11.21
N ALA A 154 -4.17 -1.99 10.49
CA ALA A 154 -4.90 -3.14 11.02
C ALA A 154 -3.94 -4.24 11.48
N SER A 155 -2.87 -4.48 10.73
CA SER A 155 -1.83 -5.46 11.08
C SER A 155 -1.12 -5.07 12.37
N MET A 156 -0.69 -3.82 12.53
CA MET A 156 -0.06 -3.35 13.77
C MET A 156 -0.99 -3.43 14.97
N LEU A 157 -2.26 -3.11 14.79
CA LEU A 157 -3.26 -3.13 15.85
C LEU A 157 -3.53 -4.56 16.38
N LEU A 158 -3.64 -5.54 15.46
CA LEU A 158 -4.14 -6.87 15.79
C LEU A 158 -3.07 -7.95 15.94
N ILE A 159 -1.87 -7.76 15.41
CA ILE A 159 -0.84 -8.82 15.45
C ILE A 159 -0.42 -9.18 16.88
N ARG A 160 -0.25 -8.18 17.77
CA ARG A 160 0.12 -8.43 19.17
C ARG A 160 -0.99 -9.11 19.97
N PRO A 161 -2.26 -8.66 19.93
CA PRO A 161 -3.39 -9.44 20.46
C PRO A 161 -3.42 -10.88 19.93
N MET A 162 -3.20 -11.10 18.63
CA MET A 162 -3.19 -12.43 18.03
C MET A 162 -2.04 -13.30 18.57
N ILE A 163 -0.84 -12.71 18.79
CA ILE A 163 0.31 -13.42 19.41
C ILE A 163 -0.04 -13.82 20.83
N ARG A 164 -0.58 -12.90 21.66
CA ARG A 164 -0.96 -13.20 23.06
C ARG A 164 -2.05 -14.26 23.14
N ALA A 165 -3.06 -14.18 22.27
CA ALA A 165 -4.15 -15.17 22.22
C ALA A 165 -3.65 -16.60 21.94
N ASN A 166 -2.49 -16.76 21.34
CA ASN A 166 -1.94 -18.03 20.90
C ASN A 166 -0.59 -18.36 21.58
N ASP A 167 -0.27 -17.76 22.73
CA ASP A 167 1.03 -17.95 23.39
C ASP A 167 1.22 -19.38 23.94
N ASP A 168 0.16 -20.02 24.41
CA ASP A 168 0.09 -21.37 24.91
C ASP A 168 0.02 -22.46 23.81
N ARG A 169 -0.30 -22.08 22.55
CA ARG A 169 -0.45 -22.99 21.42
C ARG A 169 0.91 -23.47 20.88
N LYS A 170 1.02 -24.78 20.60
CA LYS A 170 2.21 -25.38 19.96
C LYS A 170 2.21 -25.15 18.46
N HIS A 171 1.09 -25.39 17.80
CA HIS A 171 0.91 -25.30 16.35
C HIS A 171 0.15 -24.03 15.98
N LYS A 172 0.86 -22.90 15.86
CA LYS A 172 0.28 -21.55 15.66
C LYS A 172 0.77 -20.83 14.41
N ILE A 173 1.68 -21.41 13.63
CA ILE A 173 2.27 -20.76 12.45
C ILE A 173 1.18 -20.38 11.43
N HIS A 174 0.22 -21.27 11.18
CA HIS A 174 -0.87 -21.03 10.25
C HIS A 174 -1.71 -19.79 10.62
N VAL A 175 -1.85 -19.48 11.92
CA VAL A 175 -2.58 -18.29 12.38
C VAL A 175 -1.95 -17.01 11.79
N PHE A 176 -0.64 -16.90 11.81
CA PHE A 176 0.09 -15.73 11.30
C PHE A 176 0.20 -15.72 9.77
N VAL A 177 0.27 -16.89 9.13
CA VAL A 177 0.22 -17.00 7.68
C VAL A 177 -1.12 -16.49 7.15
N PHE A 178 -2.25 -16.95 7.72
CA PHE A 178 -3.56 -16.47 7.32
C PHE A 178 -3.83 -15.03 7.75
N PHE A 179 -3.21 -14.55 8.81
CA PHE A 179 -3.23 -13.14 9.18
C PHE A 179 -2.64 -12.27 8.04
N ILE A 180 -1.50 -12.69 7.48
CA ILE A 180 -0.92 -12.00 6.32
C ILE A 180 -1.86 -12.08 5.12
N PHE A 181 -2.42 -13.23 4.81
CA PHE A 181 -3.35 -13.37 3.67
C PHE A 181 -4.56 -12.44 3.79
N LEU A 182 -5.21 -12.45 4.93
CA LEU A 182 -6.48 -11.76 5.17
C LEU A 182 -6.30 -10.29 5.56
N VAL A 183 -5.58 -10.03 6.65
CA VAL A 183 -5.51 -8.68 7.26
C VAL A 183 -4.51 -7.81 6.54
N SER A 184 -3.35 -8.37 6.17
CA SER A 184 -2.28 -7.59 5.54
C SER A 184 -2.49 -7.40 4.03
N ASN A 185 -3.46 -8.08 3.40
CA ASN A 185 -3.69 -7.98 1.95
C ASN A 185 -5.18 -7.96 1.59
N VAL A 186 -5.89 -9.09 1.62
CA VAL A 186 -7.27 -9.20 1.10
C VAL A 186 -8.22 -8.14 1.65
N GLY A 187 -8.14 -7.86 2.96
CA GLY A 187 -8.97 -6.84 3.61
C GLY A 187 -8.74 -5.41 3.11
N GLY A 188 -7.59 -5.15 2.50
CA GLY A 188 -7.24 -3.84 1.94
C GLY A 188 -8.04 -3.44 0.69
N ALA A 189 -8.80 -4.35 0.09
CA ALA A 189 -9.44 -4.10 -1.20
C ALA A 189 -10.68 -3.18 -1.16
N LEU A 190 -11.27 -2.92 0.01
CA LEU A 190 -12.58 -2.28 0.10
C LEU A 190 -12.59 -0.78 -0.16
N THR A 191 -11.55 -0.05 0.21
CA THR A 191 -11.49 1.40 0.02
C THR A 191 -10.09 1.85 -0.37
N PRO A 192 -9.91 3.06 -0.90
CA PRO A 192 -8.59 3.63 -1.16
C PRO A 192 -7.70 3.75 0.07
N LEU A 193 -8.27 3.74 1.28
CA LEU A 193 -7.51 3.78 2.53
C LEU A 193 -6.97 2.40 2.93
N GLY A 194 -7.51 1.32 2.34
CA GLY A 194 -7.18 -0.05 2.70
C GLY A 194 -5.78 -0.45 2.27
N ASP A 195 -5.44 -0.21 1.01
CA ASP A 195 -4.13 -0.61 0.50
C ASP A 195 -3.54 0.45 -0.45
N PRO A 196 -2.21 0.69 -0.44
CA PRO A 196 -1.53 1.68 -1.26
C PRO A 196 -1.92 1.74 -2.73
N PRO A 197 -2.06 0.63 -3.47
CA PRO A 197 -2.50 0.63 -4.86
C PRO A 197 -3.79 1.39 -5.10
N LEU A 198 -4.78 1.16 -4.25
CA LEU A 198 -6.12 1.73 -4.42
C LEU A 198 -6.14 3.24 -4.13
N PHE A 199 -5.29 3.68 -3.20
CA PHE A 199 -5.13 5.12 -2.98
C PHE A 199 -4.46 5.81 -4.18
N LEU A 200 -3.48 5.16 -4.81
CA LEU A 200 -2.90 5.68 -6.05
C LEU A 200 -3.95 5.78 -7.18
N GLY A 201 -4.83 4.78 -7.30
CA GLY A 201 -5.98 4.86 -8.19
C GLY A 201 -6.89 6.05 -7.87
N PHE A 202 -7.17 6.29 -6.59
CA PHE A 202 -7.94 7.45 -6.13
C PHE A 202 -7.26 8.79 -6.50
N LEU A 203 -5.94 8.90 -6.35
CA LEU A 203 -5.19 10.08 -6.78
C LEU A 203 -5.24 10.28 -8.30
N LYS A 204 -5.38 9.20 -9.08
CA LYS A 204 -5.57 9.25 -10.54
C LYS A 204 -7.03 9.51 -10.96
N GLY A 205 -7.95 9.68 -10.01
CA GLY A 205 -9.34 10.04 -10.26
C GLY A 205 -10.36 8.91 -10.13
N VAL A 206 -9.95 7.72 -9.69
CA VAL A 206 -10.89 6.64 -9.33
C VAL A 206 -11.71 7.08 -8.13
N SER A 207 -13.05 6.95 -8.20
CA SER A 207 -13.92 7.39 -7.13
C SER A 207 -13.74 6.54 -5.86
N PHE A 208 -13.90 7.14 -4.69
CA PHE A 208 -13.62 6.51 -3.39
C PHE A 208 -14.40 5.20 -3.19
N PHE A 209 -15.68 5.18 -3.49
CA PHE A 209 -16.53 4.01 -3.31
C PHE A 209 -16.53 3.05 -4.51
N TRP A 210 -15.81 3.37 -5.58
CA TRP A 210 -15.73 2.47 -6.73
C TRP A 210 -15.16 1.10 -6.33
N THR A 211 -14.09 1.10 -5.55
CA THR A 211 -13.49 -0.15 -5.04
C THR A 211 -14.45 -0.94 -4.17
N THR A 212 -15.19 -0.25 -3.27
CA THR A 212 -16.19 -0.91 -2.43
C THR A 212 -17.29 -1.58 -3.25
N THR A 213 -17.77 -0.94 -4.31
CA THR A 213 -18.89 -1.45 -5.11
C THR A 213 -18.48 -2.53 -6.12
N HIS A 214 -17.24 -2.47 -6.62
CA HIS A 214 -16.77 -3.37 -7.69
C HIS A 214 -15.82 -4.48 -7.21
N LEU A 215 -15.22 -4.35 -6.02
CA LEU A 215 -14.31 -5.37 -5.50
C LEU A 215 -14.88 -6.12 -4.28
N PHE A 216 -16.09 -5.74 -3.83
CA PHE A 216 -16.71 -6.38 -2.66
C PHE A 216 -16.96 -7.87 -2.87
N GLY A 217 -17.40 -8.26 -4.06
CA GLY A 217 -17.68 -9.65 -4.41
C GLY A 217 -16.41 -10.50 -4.37
N GLU A 218 -15.36 -10.06 -5.03
CA GLU A 218 -14.05 -10.71 -5.11
C GLU A 218 -13.41 -10.82 -3.71
N MET A 219 -13.45 -9.74 -2.95
CA MET A 219 -12.93 -9.72 -1.57
C MET A 219 -13.72 -10.65 -0.66
N LEU A 220 -15.04 -10.67 -0.77
CA LEU A 220 -15.91 -11.51 0.05
C LEU A 220 -15.66 -12.99 -0.23
N VAL A 221 -15.54 -13.39 -1.50
CA VAL A 221 -15.22 -14.78 -1.88
C VAL A 221 -13.86 -15.17 -1.30
N CYS A 222 -12.83 -14.33 -1.47
CA CYS A 222 -11.52 -14.56 -0.87
C CYS A 222 -11.60 -14.71 0.65
N ALA A 223 -12.26 -13.78 1.32
CA ALA A 223 -12.36 -13.79 2.78
C ALA A 223 -13.09 -15.03 3.30
N ILE A 224 -14.24 -15.39 2.71
CA ILE A 224 -15.02 -16.57 3.11
C ILE A 224 -14.21 -17.84 2.93
N VAL A 225 -13.60 -18.05 1.76
CA VAL A 225 -12.81 -19.25 1.48
C VAL A 225 -11.62 -19.35 2.42
N LEU A 226 -10.86 -18.26 2.59
CA LEU A 226 -9.70 -18.24 3.48
C LEU A 226 -10.07 -18.45 4.94
N LEU A 227 -11.15 -17.83 5.44
CA LEU A 227 -11.62 -18.02 6.82
C LEU A 227 -12.12 -19.46 7.04
N ALA A 228 -12.80 -20.05 6.06
CA ALA A 228 -13.26 -21.45 6.14
C ALA A 228 -12.08 -22.44 6.17
N VAL A 229 -11.10 -22.26 5.27
CA VAL A 229 -9.88 -23.08 5.24
C VAL A 229 -9.07 -22.90 6.53
N PHE A 230 -8.92 -21.66 6.99
CA PHE A 230 -8.28 -21.36 8.28
C PHE A 230 -8.96 -22.08 9.43
N PHE A 231 -10.29 -21.93 9.57
CA PHE A 231 -11.05 -22.56 10.64
C PHE A 231 -10.91 -24.08 10.65
N ALA A 232 -10.90 -24.72 9.48
CA ALA A 232 -10.67 -26.15 9.36
C ALA A 232 -9.28 -26.56 9.82
N ILE A 233 -8.23 -25.86 9.37
CA ILE A 233 -6.82 -26.11 9.76
C ILE A 233 -6.62 -25.87 11.24
N ASP A 234 -7.09 -24.72 11.77
CA ASP A 234 -6.91 -24.36 13.17
C ASP A 234 -7.69 -25.30 14.10
N SER A 235 -8.91 -25.71 13.73
CA SER A 235 -9.69 -26.72 14.44
C SER A 235 -9.02 -28.08 14.48
N TYR A 236 -8.37 -28.49 13.37
CA TYR A 236 -7.62 -29.74 13.33
C TYR A 236 -6.44 -29.72 14.31
N TRP A 237 -5.62 -28.67 14.28
CA TRP A 237 -4.46 -28.54 15.17
C TRP A 237 -4.88 -28.36 16.63
N TYR A 238 -5.92 -27.57 16.90
CA TYR A 238 -6.46 -27.35 18.23
C TYR A 238 -6.90 -28.66 18.89
N ARG A 239 -7.62 -29.54 18.17
CA ARG A 239 -8.02 -30.85 18.67
C ARG A 239 -6.82 -31.77 18.88
N LYS A 240 -5.81 -31.72 18.00
CA LYS A 240 -4.61 -32.55 18.09
C LYS A 240 -3.71 -32.16 19.25
N GLU A 241 -3.70 -30.91 19.66
CA GLU A 241 -2.94 -30.42 20.82
C GLU A 241 -3.49 -30.94 22.16
N GLY A 242 -4.72 -31.40 22.20
CA GLY A 242 -5.39 -31.88 23.39
C GLY A 242 -5.75 -30.76 24.36
N HIS A 243 -5.86 -31.09 25.68
CA HIS A 243 -6.13 -30.05 26.65
C HIS A 243 -4.91 -29.13 26.76
N LEU A 244 -5.10 -27.87 26.31
CA LEU A 244 -4.14 -26.81 26.53
C LEU A 244 -3.89 -26.67 28.03
N LYS A 245 -2.65 -26.45 28.42
CA LYS A 245 -2.31 -26.11 29.80
C LYS A 245 -3.15 -24.88 30.16
N ARG A 246 -3.69 -24.88 31.41
CA ARG A 246 -4.43 -23.72 31.89
C ARG A 246 -3.57 -22.49 31.65
N ASP A 247 -4.12 -21.52 30.90
CA ASP A 247 -3.43 -20.26 30.61
C ASP A 247 -2.86 -19.69 31.94
N PRO A 248 -1.53 -19.50 32.01
CA PRO A 248 -0.92 -18.96 33.23
C PRO A 248 -1.29 -17.50 33.43
N THR A 249 -1.83 -16.84 32.42
CA THR A 249 -2.21 -15.42 32.44
C THR A 249 -3.69 -15.29 32.77
N PRO A 250 -4.09 -14.58 33.85
CA PRO A 250 -5.50 -14.38 34.20
C PRO A 250 -6.26 -13.72 33.04
N GLU A 251 -7.46 -14.19 32.75
CA GLU A 251 -8.36 -13.53 31.82
C GLU A 251 -8.54 -12.07 32.22
N SER A 252 -8.32 -11.17 31.31
CA SER A 252 -8.54 -9.75 31.53
C SER A 252 -9.50 -9.19 30.48
N PRO A 253 -10.42 -8.30 30.84
CA PRO A 253 -11.40 -7.76 29.94
C PRO A 253 -10.72 -6.98 28.82
N ILE A 254 -11.29 -7.11 27.63
CA ILE A 254 -10.85 -6.37 26.44
C ILE A 254 -11.07 -4.87 26.70
N ARG A 255 -10.03 -4.08 26.55
CA ARG A 255 -10.07 -2.62 26.62
C ARG A 255 -9.38 -2.03 25.42
N ILE A 256 -10.04 -1.09 24.76
CA ILE A 256 -9.44 -0.29 23.68
C ILE A 256 -8.97 1.02 24.30
N GLU A 257 -7.67 1.23 24.29
CA GLU A 257 -7.03 2.46 24.73
C GLU A 257 -6.71 3.35 23.52
N GLY A 258 -6.67 4.67 23.74
CA GLY A 258 -6.42 5.63 22.66
C GLY A 258 -7.67 5.99 21.86
N GLY A 259 -8.86 5.99 22.46
CA GLY A 259 -10.14 6.26 21.79
C GLY A 259 -10.18 7.56 20.98
N ALA A 260 -9.42 8.60 21.36
CA ALA A 260 -9.27 9.81 20.56
C ALA A 260 -8.77 9.52 19.14
N ASN A 261 -7.92 8.50 18.95
CA ASN A 261 -7.41 8.12 17.63
C ASN A 261 -8.47 7.43 16.77
N ILE A 262 -9.50 6.83 17.35
CA ILE A 262 -10.65 6.32 16.56
C ILE A 262 -11.40 7.48 15.92
N ILE A 263 -11.61 8.57 16.67
CA ILE A 263 -12.22 9.80 16.12
C ILE A 263 -11.33 10.42 15.04
N LEU A 264 -10.02 10.47 15.27
CA LEU A 264 -9.05 10.98 14.31
C LEU A 264 -8.98 10.09 13.05
N LEU A 265 -9.14 8.78 13.19
CA LEU A 265 -9.24 7.86 12.05
C LEU A 265 -10.49 8.17 11.20
N MET A 266 -11.63 8.38 11.84
CA MET A 266 -12.85 8.80 11.14
C MET A 266 -12.67 10.17 10.46
N ALA A 267 -11.89 11.08 11.07
CA ALA A 267 -11.55 12.35 10.46
C ALA A 267 -10.64 12.16 9.21
N VAL A 268 -9.67 11.22 9.23
CA VAL A 268 -8.87 10.86 8.04
C VAL A 268 -9.80 10.41 6.91
N VAL A 269 -10.72 9.47 7.19
CA VAL A 269 -11.72 9.01 6.21
C VAL A 269 -12.53 10.18 5.65
N GLY A 270 -13.04 11.04 6.51
CA GLY A 270 -13.85 12.22 6.13
C GLY A 270 -13.09 13.20 5.25
N VAL A 271 -11.82 13.48 5.56
CA VAL A 271 -10.97 14.40 4.80
C VAL A 271 -10.64 13.84 3.42
N VAL A 272 -10.36 12.54 3.31
CA VAL A 272 -10.11 11.89 2.01
C VAL A 272 -11.39 11.87 1.18
N LEU A 273 -12.54 11.53 1.76
CA LEU A 273 -13.85 11.59 1.09
C LEU A 273 -14.16 12.99 0.60
N MET A 274 -13.93 14.01 1.43
CA MET A 274 -14.11 15.42 1.06
C MET A 274 -13.32 15.74 -0.21
N SER A 275 -12.06 15.35 -0.30
CA SER A 275 -11.23 15.68 -1.46
C SER A 275 -11.69 14.99 -2.75
N GLY A 276 -12.38 13.86 -2.67
CA GLY A 276 -12.95 13.16 -3.83
C GLY A 276 -14.30 13.72 -4.29
N THR A 277 -15.08 14.29 -3.37
CA THR A 277 -16.48 14.71 -3.64
C THR A 277 -16.65 16.22 -3.80
N TRP A 278 -15.90 17.01 -3.02
CA TRP A 278 -15.96 18.47 -3.06
C TRP A 278 -14.93 19.02 -4.06
N LYS A 279 -15.39 19.57 -5.17
CA LYS A 279 -14.56 20.11 -6.27
C LYS A 279 -14.91 21.57 -6.52
N PRO A 280 -14.33 22.53 -5.79
CA PRO A 280 -14.67 23.96 -5.90
C PRO A 280 -14.15 24.60 -7.19
N GLY A 281 -13.37 23.92 -8.01
CA GLY A 281 -12.80 24.44 -9.25
C GLY A 281 -11.65 25.43 -9.05
N VAL A 282 -11.15 25.60 -7.81
CA VAL A 282 -10.02 26.47 -7.52
C VAL A 282 -8.71 25.68 -7.64
N GLN A 283 -7.78 26.23 -8.42
CA GLN A 283 -6.46 25.61 -8.65
C GLN A 283 -5.36 26.64 -8.38
N PHE A 284 -4.25 26.15 -7.82
CA PHE A 284 -2.99 26.88 -7.66
C PHE A 284 -1.97 26.26 -8.60
N THR A 285 -1.13 27.08 -9.21
CA THR A 285 -0.09 26.57 -10.11
C THR A 285 1.28 26.78 -9.50
N ILE A 286 2.06 25.70 -9.34
CA ILE A 286 3.46 25.72 -8.90
C ILE A 286 4.32 25.16 -10.03
N PHE A 287 5.18 25.96 -10.64
CA PHE A 287 6.03 25.55 -11.78
C PHE A 287 5.24 24.81 -12.88
N HIS A 288 4.10 25.37 -13.28
CA HIS A 288 3.15 24.79 -14.25
C HIS A 288 2.38 23.54 -13.77
N VAL A 289 2.60 23.04 -12.55
CA VAL A 289 1.86 21.92 -11.97
C VAL A 289 0.58 22.47 -11.32
N PRO A 290 -0.62 22.07 -11.78
CA PRO A 290 -1.88 22.52 -11.19
C PRO A 290 -2.15 21.73 -9.91
N LEU A 291 -2.37 22.44 -8.81
CA LEU A 291 -2.77 21.89 -7.51
C LEU A 291 -4.19 22.30 -7.19
N GLU A 292 -5.09 21.36 -7.11
CA GLU A 292 -6.47 21.58 -6.76
C GLU A 292 -6.63 21.89 -5.26
N LEU A 293 -7.42 22.90 -4.91
CA LEU A 293 -7.62 23.36 -3.54
C LEU A 293 -8.02 22.22 -2.58
N GLN A 294 -8.94 21.34 -3.00
CA GLN A 294 -9.41 20.24 -2.17
C GLN A 294 -8.29 19.25 -1.82
N ASN A 295 -7.36 19.00 -2.74
CA ASN A 295 -6.22 18.12 -2.51
C ASN A 295 -5.22 18.73 -1.53
N VAL A 296 -4.97 20.03 -1.69
CA VAL A 296 -4.12 20.79 -0.79
C VAL A 296 -4.70 20.81 0.64
N LEU A 297 -6.00 21.10 0.77
CA LEU A 297 -6.68 21.09 2.07
C LEU A 297 -6.69 19.71 2.71
N ARG A 298 -6.88 18.65 1.91
CA ARG A 298 -6.75 17.26 2.39
C ARG A 298 -5.39 17.03 3.02
N ASP A 299 -4.32 17.34 2.31
CA ASP A 299 -2.96 17.05 2.76
C ASP A 299 -2.60 17.84 4.04
N PHE A 300 -2.98 19.11 4.13
CA PHE A 300 -2.83 19.90 5.35
C PHE A 300 -3.65 19.35 6.53
N ALA A 301 -4.91 18.97 6.28
CA ALA A 301 -5.76 18.39 7.32
C ALA A 301 -5.19 17.06 7.84
N LEU A 302 -4.66 16.20 6.95
CA LEU A 302 -4.01 14.96 7.34
C LEU A 302 -2.76 15.20 8.20
N VAL A 303 -1.93 16.19 7.87
CA VAL A 303 -0.78 16.59 8.70
C VAL A 303 -1.24 17.14 10.05
N ALA A 304 -2.30 17.93 10.09
CA ALA A 304 -2.88 18.42 11.34
C ALA A 304 -3.42 17.27 12.21
N ILE A 305 -4.09 16.29 11.62
CA ILE A 305 -4.54 15.07 12.30
C ILE A 305 -3.35 14.30 12.88
N CYS A 306 -2.24 14.15 12.16
CA CYS A 306 -1.01 13.56 12.70
C CYS A 306 -0.54 14.30 13.95
N ALA A 307 -0.44 15.61 13.89
CA ALA A 307 0.01 16.43 15.02
C ALA A 307 -0.92 16.31 16.23
N LEU A 308 -2.23 16.29 15.99
CA LEU A 308 -3.24 16.07 17.04
C LEU A 308 -3.11 14.67 17.66
N SER A 309 -2.94 13.63 16.85
CA SER A 309 -2.73 12.26 17.32
C SER A 309 -1.48 12.18 18.21
N LEU A 310 -0.37 12.79 17.79
CA LEU A 310 0.86 12.81 18.58
C LEU A 310 0.67 13.54 19.93
N LYS A 311 -0.12 14.61 19.95
CA LYS A 311 -0.38 15.41 21.15
C LYS A 311 -1.37 14.73 22.10
N LEU A 312 -2.42 14.12 21.59
CA LEU A 312 -3.53 13.58 22.38
C LEU A 312 -3.26 12.15 22.87
N THR A 313 -2.35 11.41 22.23
CA THR A 313 -2.07 10.02 22.62
C THR A 313 -1.06 9.96 23.76
N PRO A 314 -1.38 9.31 24.89
CA PRO A 314 -0.42 9.05 25.95
C PRO A 314 0.82 8.29 25.44
N ARG A 315 2.01 8.69 25.91
CA ARG A 315 3.27 8.05 25.48
C ARG A 315 3.29 6.53 25.75
N GLN A 316 2.64 6.09 26.84
CA GLN A 316 2.57 4.68 27.19
C GLN A 316 1.92 3.84 26.09
N ILE A 317 0.81 4.30 25.48
CA ILE A 317 0.13 3.59 24.38
C ILE A 317 1.08 3.38 23.21
N ARG A 318 1.85 4.40 22.83
CA ARG A 318 2.82 4.30 21.74
C ARG A 318 3.98 3.37 22.08
N THR A 319 4.43 3.38 23.34
CA THR A 319 5.47 2.45 23.80
C THR A 319 4.96 1.01 23.79
N ASP A 320 3.74 0.77 24.27
CA ASP A 320 3.12 -0.55 24.27
C ASP A 320 2.89 -1.09 22.84
N ASN A 321 2.64 -0.19 21.87
CA ASN A 321 2.57 -0.51 20.45
C ASN A 321 3.94 -0.61 19.78
N VAL A 322 5.04 -0.35 20.50
CA VAL A 322 6.41 -0.27 19.93
C VAL A 322 6.44 0.68 18.69
N PHE A 323 5.72 1.80 18.82
CA PHE A 323 5.63 2.79 17.77
C PHE A 323 6.98 3.46 17.53
N GLY A 324 7.44 3.47 16.29
CA GLY A 324 8.68 4.12 15.86
C GLY A 324 8.59 4.61 14.41
N TRP A 325 9.38 5.62 14.08
CA TRP A 325 9.36 6.26 12.75
C TRP A 325 10.13 5.49 11.67
N GLY A 326 10.92 4.46 12.06
CA GLY A 326 11.75 3.69 11.13
C GLY A 326 11.01 3.21 9.88
N PRO A 327 9.89 2.46 10.02
CA PRO A 327 9.13 1.97 8.87
C PRO A 327 8.62 3.08 7.96
N MET A 328 8.12 4.18 8.54
CA MET A 328 7.60 5.30 7.75
C MET A 328 8.71 6.03 6.97
N LEU A 329 9.89 6.19 7.58
CA LEU A 329 11.04 6.78 6.92
C LEU A 329 11.58 5.90 5.79
N GLU A 330 11.56 4.59 5.97
CA GLU A 330 11.94 3.63 4.93
C GLU A 330 10.99 3.74 3.74
N VAL A 331 9.70 3.64 3.98
CA VAL A 331 8.65 3.80 2.95
C VAL A 331 8.82 5.14 2.22
N ALA A 332 8.96 6.25 2.95
CA ALA A 332 9.12 7.56 2.33
C ALA A 332 10.32 7.64 1.38
N LYS A 333 11.49 7.13 1.78
CA LYS A 333 12.70 7.15 0.95
C LYS A 333 12.60 6.24 -0.26
N LEU A 334 12.04 5.03 -0.10
CA LEU A 334 11.90 4.07 -1.18
C LEU A 334 10.88 4.56 -2.22
N PHE A 335 9.73 5.04 -1.77
CA PHE A 335 8.71 5.56 -2.69
C PHE A 335 9.13 6.83 -3.41
N ALA A 336 9.96 7.70 -2.81
CA ALA A 336 10.56 8.83 -3.54
C ALA A 336 11.35 8.35 -4.77
N GLY A 337 12.19 7.32 -4.61
CA GLY A 337 12.90 6.71 -5.74
C GLY A 337 12.00 6.03 -6.73
N ILE A 338 10.99 5.28 -6.26
CA ILE A 338 10.01 4.60 -7.12
C ILE A 338 9.27 5.62 -8.00
N PHE A 339 8.70 6.67 -7.40
CA PHE A 339 7.94 7.69 -8.15
C PHE A 339 8.79 8.45 -9.17
N ILE A 340 10.06 8.70 -8.87
CA ILE A 340 10.97 9.33 -9.84
C ILE A 340 11.33 8.35 -10.95
N THR A 341 11.66 7.12 -10.63
CA THR A 341 12.13 6.15 -11.62
C THR A 341 11.02 5.60 -12.51
N ILE A 342 9.76 5.60 -12.06
CA ILE A 342 8.62 5.13 -12.86
C ILE A 342 8.21 6.12 -13.96
N ALA A 343 8.61 7.40 -13.90
CA ALA A 343 8.19 8.44 -14.84
C ALA A 343 8.39 8.07 -16.32
N PRO A 344 9.58 7.63 -16.75
CA PRO A 344 9.78 7.22 -18.14
C PRO A 344 8.93 6.00 -18.53
N ALA A 345 8.78 5.04 -17.63
CA ALA A 345 7.97 3.85 -17.87
C ALA A 345 6.50 4.20 -18.12
N ILE A 346 5.93 5.11 -17.30
CA ILE A 346 4.56 5.61 -17.51
C ILE A 346 4.43 6.34 -18.85
N ALA A 347 5.40 7.19 -19.22
CA ALA A 347 5.36 7.89 -20.51
C ALA A 347 5.36 6.91 -21.69
N ILE A 348 6.20 5.86 -21.65
CA ILE A 348 6.23 4.81 -22.67
C ILE A 348 4.91 4.03 -22.69
N LEU A 349 4.36 3.64 -21.54
CA LEU A 349 3.10 2.89 -21.46
C LEU A 349 1.91 3.69 -22.00
N LYS A 350 1.83 4.97 -21.72
CA LYS A 350 0.81 5.88 -22.27
C LYS A 350 0.86 5.99 -23.80
N SER A 351 2.00 5.73 -24.42
CA SER A 351 2.13 5.69 -25.87
C SER A 351 1.55 4.41 -26.51
N GLY A 352 1.12 3.45 -25.70
CA GLY A 352 0.40 2.25 -26.14
C GLY A 352 1.19 1.45 -27.19
N LYS A 353 0.55 1.20 -28.33
CA LYS A 353 1.13 0.42 -29.46
C LYS A 353 2.28 1.15 -30.17
N ASP A 354 2.40 2.47 -30.01
CA ASP A 354 3.44 3.29 -30.61
C ASP A 354 4.68 3.44 -29.71
N GLY A 355 4.61 2.95 -28.47
CA GLY A 355 5.69 2.98 -27.49
C GLY A 355 6.60 1.76 -27.53
N ALA A 356 7.78 1.88 -26.92
CA ALA A 356 8.77 0.79 -26.84
C ALA A 356 8.26 -0.45 -26.06
N MET A 357 7.15 -0.35 -25.29
CA MET A 357 6.50 -1.45 -24.58
C MET A 357 5.29 -2.03 -25.35
N ALA A 358 5.16 -1.77 -26.64
CA ALA A 358 4.10 -2.34 -27.49
C ALA A 358 3.93 -3.88 -27.37
N PRO A 359 4.98 -4.71 -27.23
CA PRO A 359 4.82 -6.14 -27.01
C PRO A 359 4.06 -6.47 -25.71
N LEU A 360 4.25 -5.69 -24.65
CA LEU A 360 3.51 -5.87 -23.38
C LEU A 360 2.04 -5.48 -23.56
N VAL A 361 1.77 -4.39 -24.28
CA VAL A 361 0.40 -3.97 -24.64
C VAL A 361 -0.30 -5.07 -25.43
N ALA A 362 0.38 -5.65 -26.42
CA ALA A 362 -0.17 -6.74 -27.24
C ALA A 362 -0.49 -8.00 -26.42
N LEU A 363 0.31 -8.31 -25.40
CA LEU A 363 0.10 -9.47 -24.53
C LEU A 363 -1.21 -9.38 -23.72
N VAL A 364 -1.57 -8.18 -23.31
CA VAL A 364 -2.78 -7.95 -22.48
C VAL A 364 -3.99 -7.48 -23.30
N THR A 365 -3.90 -7.52 -24.64
CA THR A 365 -4.96 -7.09 -25.55
C THR A 365 -5.45 -8.28 -26.37
N ASN A 366 -6.76 -8.48 -26.42
CA ASN A 366 -7.40 -9.49 -27.25
C ASN A 366 -7.31 -9.12 -28.75
N PRO A 367 -7.53 -10.08 -29.67
CA PRO A 367 -7.52 -9.82 -31.11
C PRO A 367 -8.54 -8.77 -31.58
N ASP A 368 -9.63 -8.59 -30.86
CA ASP A 368 -10.66 -7.55 -31.09
C ASP A 368 -10.27 -6.15 -30.58
N GLY A 369 -9.07 -6.02 -29.98
CA GLY A 369 -8.55 -4.78 -29.45
C GLY A 369 -9.00 -4.44 -28.02
N GLN A 370 -9.82 -5.30 -27.39
CA GLN A 370 -10.25 -5.12 -26.00
C GLN A 370 -9.18 -5.63 -25.01
N PRO A 371 -9.09 -5.07 -23.80
CA PRO A 371 -8.23 -5.63 -22.76
C PRO A 371 -8.61 -7.07 -22.43
N ASN A 372 -7.61 -7.87 -22.09
CA ASN A 372 -7.80 -9.22 -21.59
C ASN A 372 -7.69 -9.22 -20.06
N ASP A 373 -8.82 -9.26 -19.37
CA ASP A 373 -8.89 -9.12 -17.91
C ASP A 373 -8.15 -10.25 -17.18
N ILE A 374 -8.10 -11.47 -17.76
CA ILE A 374 -7.34 -12.59 -17.21
C ILE A 374 -5.84 -12.24 -17.17
N TRP A 375 -5.30 -11.72 -18.29
CA TRP A 375 -3.90 -11.33 -18.34
C TRP A 375 -3.62 -10.12 -17.44
N TYR A 376 -4.52 -9.14 -17.36
CA TYR A 376 -4.39 -8.03 -16.43
C TYR A 376 -4.34 -8.51 -14.97
N PHE A 377 -5.22 -9.42 -14.58
CA PHE A 377 -5.23 -10.00 -13.23
C PHE A 377 -3.93 -10.74 -12.89
N TRP A 378 -3.55 -11.71 -13.75
CA TRP A 378 -2.40 -12.57 -13.47
C TRP A 378 -1.07 -11.86 -13.60
N LEU A 379 -0.85 -11.03 -14.61
CA LEU A 379 0.42 -10.32 -14.77
C LEU A 379 0.61 -9.26 -13.67
N THR A 380 -0.43 -8.50 -13.35
CA THR A 380 -0.40 -7.59 -12.20
C THR A 380 -0.11 -8.36 -10.92
N GLY A 381 -0.79 -9.47 -10.70
CA GLY A 381 -0.63 -10.28 -9.49
C GLY A 381 0.74 -10.95 -9.36
N ILE A 382 1.25 -11.55 -10.43
CA ILE A 382 2.60 -12.13 -10.43
C ILE A 382 3.64 -11.05 -10.13
N LEU A 383 3.53 -9.88 -10.76
CA LEU A 383 4.46 -8.79 -10.50
C LEU A 383 4.33 -8.29 -9.06
N SER A 384 3.12 -8.10 -8.54
CA SER A 384 2.83 -7.72 -7.16
C SER A 384 3.34 -8.74 -6.14
N SER A 385 3.42 -10.02 -6.49
CA SER A 385 3.93 -11.05 -5.60
C SER A 385 5.41 -10.89 -5.24
N PHE A 386 6.20 -10.30 -6.14
CA PHE A 386 7.65 -10.17 -6.00
C PHE A 386 8.13 -8.72 -5.90
N LEU A 387 7.28 -7.78 -6.29
CA LEU A 387 7.53 -6.35 -6.20
C LEU A 387 6.45 -5.72 -5.32
N ASP A 388 6.68 -4.49 -4.85
CA ASP A 388 5.66 -3.77 -4.10
C ASP A 388 4.39 -3.57 -4.96
N ASN A 389 3.22 -3.75 -4.33
CA ASN A 389 1.93 -3.74 -5.01
C ASN A 389 1.54 -2.36 -5.58
N ALA A 390 1.99 -1.28 -4.96
CA ALA A 390 1.63 0.08 -5.35
C ALA A 390 2.25 0.50 -6.70
N PRO A 391 3.56 0.38 -6.95
CA PRO A 391 4.12 0.65 -8.27
C PRO A 391 3.61 -0.31 -9.33
N THR A 392 3.35 -1.56 -8.97
CA THR A 392 2.76 -2.56 -9.88
C THR A 392 1.39 -2.11 -10.37
N TYR A 393 0.52 -1.64 -9.47
CA TYR A 393 -0.78 -1.10 -9.83
C TYR A 393 -0.65 0.06 -10.82
N LEU A 394 0.24 1.02 -10.57
CA LEU A 394 0.45 2.16 -11.47
C LEU A 394 0.91 1.75 -12.88
N VAL A 395 1.77 0.74 -12.98
CA VAL A 395 2.21 0.21 -14.27
C VAL A 395 1.00 -0.31 -15.07
N PHE A 396 0.19 -1.19 -14.48
CA PHE A 396 -0.94 -1.80 -15.18
C PHE A 396 -2.12 -0.83 -15.37
N PHE A 397 -2.34 0.11 -14.45
CA PHE A 397 -3.29 1.19 -14.62
C PHE A 397 -2.97 2.04 -15.87
N ASN A 398 -1.69 2.42 -16.05
CA ASN A 398 -1.26 3.18 -17.23
C ASN A 398 -1.17 2.30 -18.49
N LEU A 399 -0.87 1.01 -18.38
CA LEU A 399 -0.92 0.05 -19.47
C LEU A 399 -2.35 -0.09 -20.04
N ALA A 400 -3.36 0.03 -19.19
CA ALA A 400 -4.79 0.05 -19.56
C ALA A 400 -5.27 1.44 -20.04
N GLY A 401 -4.34 2.36 -20.35
CA GLY A 401 -4.63 3.70 -20.88
C GLY A 401 -4.56 4.83 -19.84
N GLY A 402 -4.60 4.54 -18.55
CA GLY A 402 -4.42 5.54 -17.48
C GLY A 402 -5.58 6.54 -17.31
N ASP A 403 -6.69 6.36 -18.00
CA ASP A 403 -7.89 7.19 -17.89
C ASP A 403 -8.86 6.59 -16.86
N ALA A 404 -8.99 7.25 -15.71
CA ALA A 404 -9.86 6.77 -14.63
C ALA A 404 -11.34 6.73 -15.03
N GLY A 405 -11.80 7.63 -15.91
CA GLY A 405 -13.18 7.66 -16.37
C GLY A 405 -13.52 6.43 -17.21
N LEU A 406 -12.66 6.09 -18.17
CA LEU A 406 -12.80 4.89 -18.98
C LEU A 406 -12.66 3.62 -18.14
N LEU A 407 -11.68 3.60 -17.24
CA LEU A 407 -11.41 2.46 -16.35
C LEU A 407 -12.53 2.22 -15.34
N MET A 408 -13.21 3.24 -14.84
CA MET A 408 -14.40 3.07 -13.98
C MET A 408 -15.68 2.74 -14.75
N GLY A 409 -15.71 3.02 -16.05
CA GLY A 409 -16.88 2.84 -16.93
C GLY A 409 -16.76 1.57 -17.79
N THR A 410 -16.39 1.75 -19.05
CA THR A 410 -16.34 0.66 -20.04
C THR A 410 -15.30 -0.41 -19.75
N LEU A 411 -14.24 -0.08 -19.00
CA LEU A 411 -13.16 -0.98 -18.61
C LEU A 411 -13.19 -1.32 -17.12
N ALA A 412 -14.37 -1.30 -16.50
CA ALA A 412 -14.52 -1.54 -15.06
C ALA A 412 -13.99 -2.92 -14.63
N SER A 413 -14.21 -3.95 -15.45
CA SER A 413 -13.69 -5.30 -15.22
C SER A 413 -12.15 -5.34 -15.27
N THR A 414 -11.54 -4.61 -16.20
CA THR A 414 -10.07 -4.49 -16.29
C THR A 414 -9.48 -3.79 -15.06
N LEU A 415 -10.12 -2.70 -14.60
CA LEU A 415 -9.69 -2.02 -13.38
C LEU A 415 -9.86 -2.91 -12.14
N ALA A 416 -10.93 -3.71 -12.07
CA ALA A 416 -11.13 -4.70 -11.01
C ALA A 416 -10.04 -5.79 -11.06
N ALA A 417 -9.71 -6.30 -12.24
CA ALA A 417 -8.64 -7.28 -12.44
C ALA A 417 -7.27 -6.75 -11.98
N ILE A 418 -6.91 -5.51 -12.36
CA ILE A 418 -5.69 -4.83 -11.92
C ILE A 418 -5.69 -4.67 -10.39
N SER A 419 -6.78 -4.18 -9.83
CA SER A 419 -6.92 -3.91 -8.40
C SER A 419 -6.81 -5.18 -7.57
N CYS A 420 -7.55 -6.24 -7.95
CA CYS A 420 -7.49 -7.54 -7.28
C CYS A 420 -6.12 -8.20 -7.44
N GLY A 421 -5.53 -8.15 -8.64
CA GLY A 421 -4.20 -8.69 -8.88
C GLY A 421 -3.15 -8.01 -7.99
N ALA A 422 -3.15 -6.68 -7.94
CA ALA A 422 -2.22 -5.90 -7.13
C ALA A 422 -2.38 -6.19 -5.63
N VAL A 423 -3.62 -6.14 -5.11
CA VAL A 423 -3.89 -6.24 -3.67
C VAL A 423 -3.80 -7.70 -3.18
N PHE A 424 -4.47 -8.64 -3.86
CA PHE A 424 -4.59 -10.00 -3.33
C PHE A 424 -3.31 -10.81 -3.50
N MET A 425 -2.65 -10.70 -4.67
CA MET A 425 -1.44 -11.48 -4.93
C MET A 425 -0.18 -10.91 -4.26
N GLY A 426 -0.23 -9.69 -3.72
CA GLY A 426 0.77 -9.18 -2.77
C GLY A 426 0.94 -10.10 -1.55
N ALA A 427 -0.09 -10.89 -1.21
CA ALA A 427 -0.03 -11.90 -0.16
C ALA A 427 0.86 -13.12 -0.49
N ASN A 428 1.27 -13.34 -1.74
CA ASN A 428 1.99 -14.54 -2.15
C ASN A 428 3.40 -14.66 -1.56
N THR A 429 4.02 -13.53 -1.21
CA THR A 429 5.36 -13.51 -0.60
C THR A 429 5.45 -12.49 0.53
N TYR A 430 6.53 -12.55 1.31
CA TYR A 430 6.78 -11.55 2.35
C TYR A 430 7.11 -10.16 1.81
N ILE A 431 7.60 -10.05 0.57
CA ILE A 431 8.04 -8.80 -0.06
C ILE A 431 6.98 -8.16 -0.96
N GLY A 432 5.88 -8.86 -1.27
CA GLY A 432 4.83 -8.34 -2.16
C GLY A 432 3.99 -7.21 -1.56
N ASN A 433 4.01 -7.05 -0.22
CA ASN A 433 3.38 -5.92 0.46
C ASN A 433 4.10 -5.64 1.79
N ALA A 434 4.33 -4.37 2.11
CA ALA A 434 5.06 -3.94 3.31
C ALA A 434 4.55 -4.55 4.63
N PRO A 435 3.24 -4.65 4.92
CA PRO A 435 2.74 -5.27 6.16
C PRO A 435 3.09 -6.74 6.30
N ASN A 436 3.35 -7.48 5.23
CA ASN A 436 3.71 -8.90 5.29
C ASN A 436 5.02 -9.11 6.03
N PHE A 437 6.05 -8.36 5.63
CA PHE A 437 7.37 -8.43 6.25
C PHE A 437 7.33 -7.91 7.69
N MET A 438 6.56 -6.84 7.94
CA MET A 438 6.37 -6.29 9.29
C MET A 438 5.72 -7.32 10.23
N VAL A 439 4.65 -7.99 9.81
CA VAL A 439 4.00 -9.06 10.59
C VAL A 439 4.98 -10.18 10.89
N LYS A 440 5.73 -10.64 9.87
CA LYS A 440 6.77 -11.65 10.05
C LYS A 440 7.78 -11.22 11.13
N ALA A 441 8.32 -10.01 11.03
CA ALA A 441 9.30 -9.50 11.98
C ALA A 441 8.73 -9.44 13.43
N VAL A 442 7.53 -8.91 13.62
CA VAL A 442 6.90 -8.81 14.94
C VAL A 442 6.64 -10.19 15.56
N VAL A 443 6.25 -11.17 14.74
CA VAL A 443 6.02 -12.56 15.19
C VAL A 443 7.34 -13.25 15.57
N GLU A 444 8.39 -13.02 14.78
CA GLU A 444 9.73 -13.56 15.09
C GLU A 444 10.37 -12.91 16.33
N ASP A 445 10.18 -11.59 16.52
CA ASP A 445 10.60 -10.88 17.74
C ASP A 445 9.92 -11.43 19.00
N ALA A 446 8.68 -11.93 18.86
CA ALA A 446 7.97 -12.62 19.95
C ALA A 446 8.42 -14.07 20.16
N GLY A 447 9.48 -14.53 19.48
CA GLY A 447 10.05 -15.87 19.61
C GLY A 447 9.33 -16.96 18.81
N ILE A 448 8.41 -16.62 17.92
CA ILE A 448 7.67 -17.56 17.09
C ILE A 448 8.36 -17.66 15.72
N ARG A 449 8.92 -18.83 15.41
CA ARG A 449 9.63 -19.04 14.17
C ARG A 449 8.66 -19.08 12.97
N MET A 450 8.70 -18.07 12.13
CA MET A 450 7.94 -18.02 10.88
C MET A 450 8.57 -18.91 9.79
N PRO A 451 7.79 -19.36 8.78
CA PRO A 451 8.33 -20.06 7.63
C PRO A 451 9.43 -19.25 6.92
N SER A 452 10.42 -19.94 6.36
CA SER A 452 11.36 -19.29 5.45
C SER A 452 10.63 -18.67 4.25
N PHE A 453 11.31 -17.84 3.46
CA PHE A 453 10.71 -17.21 2.27
C PHE A 453 10.03 -18.24 1.35
N PHE A 454 10.75 -19.31 0.98
CA PHE A 454 10.17 -20.38 0.15
C PHE A 454 9.15 -21.26 0.89
N GLY A 455 9.31 -21.42 2.21
CA GLY A 455 8.32 -22.11 3.04
C GLY A 455 6.99 -21.37 3.09
N TYR A 456 7.01 -20.03 3.14
CA TYR A 456 5.81 -19.21 3.06
C TYR A 456 5.19 -19.26 1.66
N MET A 457 6.02 -19.21 0.60
CA MET A 457 5.53 -19.38 -0.77
C MET A 457 4.85 -20.74 -0.99
N ALA A 458 5.30 -21.81 -0.32
CA ALA A 458 4.60 -23.10 -0.38
C ALA A 458 3.18 -23.00 0.20
N TRP A 459 2.95 -22.24 1.31
CA TRP A 459 1.62 -21.97 1.83
C TRP A 459 0.77 -21.18 0.83
N SER A 460 1.29 -20.12 0.26
CA SER A 460 0.56 -19.30 -0.71
C SER A 460 0.27 -20.06 -2.00
N CYS A 461 1.22 -20.84 -2.53
CA CYS A 461 0.98 -21.66 -3.72
C CYS A 461 -0.14 -22.71 -3.51
N VAL A 462 -0.18 -23.32 -2.34
CA VAL A 462 -1.20 -24.35 -2.07
C VAL A 462 -2.58 -23.75 -1.78
N ILE A 463 -2.65 -22.57 -1.17
CA ILE A 463 -3.92 -21.98 -0.71
C ILE A 463 -4.37 -20.85 -1.63
N LEU A 464 -3.50 -19.86 -1.91
CA LEU A 464 -3.89 -18.65 -2.64
C LEU A 464 -3.98 -18.89 -4.15
N VAL A 465 -3.05 -19.64 -4.76
CA VAL A 465 -3.07 -19.84 -6.22
C VAL A 465 -4.37 -20.55 -6.66
N PRO A 466 -4.84 -21.65 -6.02
CA PRO A 466 -6.14 -22.24 -6.35
C PRO A 466 -7.31 -21.27 -6.16
N LEU A 467 -7.27 -20.43 -5.13
CA LEU A 467 -8.27 -19.40 -4.90
C LEU A 467 -8.27 -18.35 -6.02
N PHE A 468 -7.10 -17.91 -6.49
CA PHE A 468 -6.99 -16.95 -7.58
C PHE A 468 -7.43 -17.55 -8.93
N VAL A 469 -7.20 -18.84 -9.15
CA VAL A 469 -7.79 -19.57 -10.29
C VAL A 469 -9.32 -19.56 -10.19
N LEU A 470 -9.88 -19.80 -9.01
CA LEU A 470 -11.33 -19.71 -8.79
C LEU A 470 -11.87 -18.30 -9.10
N LEU A 471 -11.20 -17.25 -8.61
CA LEU A 471 -11.59 -15.86 -8.90
C LEU A 471 -11.55 -15.55 -10.40
N THR A 472 -10.54 -16.06 -11.11
CA THR A 472 -10.44 -15.88 -12.57
C THR A 472 -11.68 -16.39 -13.27
N PHE A 473 -12.17 -17.58 -12.90
CA PHE A 473 -13.36 -18.16 -13.51
C PHE A 473 -14.66 -17.45 -13.10
N LEU A 474 -14.73 -16.89 -11.90
CA LEU A 474 -15.94 -16.24 -11.39
C LEU A 474 -16.09 -14.79 -11.88
N PHE A 475 -15.00 -14.05 -12.04
CA PHE A 475 -15.05 -12.59 -12.21
C PHE A 475 -14.32 -12.06 -13.45
N PHE A 476 -13.33 -12.77 -14.01
CA PHE A 476 -12.44 -12.22 -15.07
C PHE A 476 -12.47 -13.04 -16.37
N ARG A 477 -13.47 -13.88 -16.56
CA ARG A 477 -13.63 -14.69 -17.76
C ARG A 477 -14.60 -14.07 -18.76
#